data_575b1ae4ecb05dcf87102af5eb568bf4
#
_entry.id   575b1ae4ecb05dcf87102af5eb568bf4
#
_cell.length_a   1.000
_cell.length_b   1.000
_cell.length_c   1.000
_cell.angle_alpha   90.00
_cell.angle_beta   90.00
_cell.angle_gamma   90.00
#
_symmetry.space_group_name_H-M   'P 1'
#
loop_
_entity.id
_entity.type
_entity.pdbx_description
1 polymer ?
#
loop_
_entity_poly.entity_id
_entity_poly.type
_entity_poly.pdbx_seq_one_letter_code
_entity_poly.pdbx_strand_id
1 'polypeptide(L)'
;FQRCNEKEKIMIHRQLLAELRLWSEKKNRKPLVLRGARQVGKTTLVDEFSKQYDVYIKLNLEQSADAFIFSKTDDVREIYRYLCVQKKVVLDSTKRTLLFIDEIQNEPRAVGLLRYFYEELPWLHIIAAGSRLQTLIKQRVSFPVGRVDYLSLRPCSFLEYLNAMGEDTLAQMVSGISVSPLYHDTLLSHFNRYTLVGGMPEALADYARHGDIVRLAPIYRSLLDGYNEDIEKYARNDNQVKVIRHLLNHGWAEAGQTITFNRFGGSNYTSKEVHEALEVMQKAFLLSLDYPVTAVKAPAIPSLSRQPKLVWVDSGIMNFSVDIQTEYLQNASLMDVWKGHAAEQIVAQELRIVLDRNYRNEQYFWMRDKKGSNAEVDFVWQYQSAILPIEVKSGT
;
A
#
# COMPACT_ATOMS: atom_id res chain seq x y z
N PHE A 1 12.74 15.57 38.97
CA PHE A 1 11.79 14.71 38.23
C PHE A 1 10.91 15.60 37.37
N GLN A 2 11.38 15.96 36.17
CA GLN A 2 10.60 16.63 35.13
C GLN A 2 9.71 15.55 34.48
N ARG A 3 8.39 15.80 34.49
CA ARG A 3 7.41 15.03 33.71
C ARG A 3 7.83 15.11 32.23
N CYS A 4 8.20 13.96 31.64
CA CYS A 4 8.22 13.81 30.20
C CYS A 4 6.80 14.11 29.71
N ASN A 5 6.60 15.26 29.08
CA ASN A 5 5.45 15.50 28.25
C ASN A 5 5.43 14.38 27.20
N GLU A 6 4.45 13.49 27.26
CA GLU A 6 4.06 12.64 26.13
C GLU A 6 3.70 13.60 24.99
N LYS A 7 4.67 13.86 24.10
CA LYS A 7 4.42 14.62 22.88
C LYS A 7 3.36 13.86 22.10
N GLU A 8 2.23 14.48 21.86
CA GLU A 8 1.11 13.95 21.10
C GLU A 8 1.61 13.18 19.86
N LYS A 9 1.08 11.97 19.66
CA LYS A 9 1.40 11.14 18.50
C LYS A 9 0.98 11.90 17.25
N ILE A 10 1.93 12.29 16.38
CA ILE A 10 1.60 12.95 15.12
C ILE A 10 0.71 12.00 14.32
N MET A 11 -0.53 12.41 14.10
CA MET A 11 -1.48 11.67 13.28
C MET A 11 -1.38 12.19 11.85
N ILE A 12 -0.92 11.32 10.95
CA ILE A 12 -0.83 11.66 9.53
C ILE A 12 -2.22 11.63 8.93
N HIS A 13 -2.66 12.77 8.40
CA HIS A 13 -3.94 12.84 7.70
C HIS A 13 -3.85 12.12 6.36
N ARG A 14 -4.64 11.04 6.21
CA ARG A 14 -4.63 10.21 5.01
C ARG A 14 -5.69 10.68 4.02
N GLN A 15 -5.29 10.94 2.78
CA GLN A 15 -6.22 11.37 1.72
C GLN A 15 -7.32 10.35 1.43
N LEU A 16 -7.07 9.05 1.69
CA LEU A 16 -8.07 7.99 1.53
C LEU A 16 -9.28 8.14 2.45
N LEU A 17 -9.23 9.00 3.50
CA LEU A 17 -10.39 9.34 4.33
C LEU A 17 -11.54 9.94 3.49
N ALA A 18 -11.23 10.70 2.44
CA ALA A 18 -12.24 11.25 1.54
C ALA A 18 -13.00 10.14 0.82
N GLU A 19 -12.28 9.13 0.31
CA GLU A 19 -12.89 7.96 -0.36
C GLU A 19 -13.76 7.14 0.60
N LEU A 20 -13.33 6.99 1.87
CA LEU A 20 -14.14 6.32 2.89
C LEU A 20 -15.43 7.08 3.18
N ARG A 21 -15.39 8.42 3.20
CA ARG A 21 -16.61 9.25 3.35
C ARG A 21 -17.55 9.04 2.17
N LEU A 22 -17.06 9.15 0.94
CA LEU A 22 -17.85 8.92 -0.28
C LEU A 22 -18.45 7.49 -0.29
N TRP A 23 -17.68 6.48 0.11
CA TRP A 23 -18.19 5.12 0.25
C TRP A 23 -19.33 5.05 1.28
N SER A 24 -19.18 5.71 2.42
CA SER A 24 -20.14 5.65 3.52
C SER A 24 -21.51 6.29 3.17
N GLU A 25 -21.54 7.17 2.20
CA GLU A 25 -22.75 7.90 1.75
C GLU A 25 -23.53 7.17 0.65
N LYS A 26 -22.96 6.11 0.07
CA LYS A 26 -23.64 5.31 -0.97
C LYS A 26 -24.90 4.64 -0.42
N LYS A 27 -26.06 4.81 -1.10
CA LYS A 27 -27.32 4.17 -0.72
C LYS A 27 -27.26 2.64 -0.69
N ASN A 28 -26.62 2.03 -1.72
CA ASN A 28 -26.44 0.59 -1.84
C ASN A 28 -24.98 0.22 -1.53
N ARG A 29 -24.50 0.67 -0.38
CA ARG A 29 -23.12 0.47 0.08
C ARG A 29 -22.86 -0.99 0.37
N LYS A 30 -21.86 -1.55 -0.27
CA LYS A 30 -21.33 -2.88 0.04
C LYS A 30 -20.33 -2.81 1.19
N PRO A 31 -20.12 -3.92 1.94
CA PRO A 31 -18.97 -4.03 2.84
C PRO A 31 -17.69 -3.67 2.10
N LEU A 32 -16.83 -2.88 2.74
CA LEU A 32 -15.57 -2.43 2.18
C LEU A 32 -14.44 -3.35 2.62
N VAL A 33 -13.64 -3.80 1.68
CA VAL A 33 -12.40 -4.54 1.93
C VAL A 33 -11.22 -3.59 1.72
N LEU A 34 -10.59 -3.18 2.83
CA LEU A 34 -9.42 -2.32 2.84
C LEU A 34 -8.15 -3.17 2.74
N ARG A 35 -7.42 -3.02 1.65
CA ARG A 35 -6.19 -3.75 1.33
C ARG A 35 -4.96 -2.86 1.53
N GLY A 36 -3.79 -3.46 1.60
CA GLY A 36 -2.52 -2.75 1.65
C GLY A 36 -1.47 -3.52 2.44
N ALA A 37 -0.21 -3.15 2.29
CA ALA A 37 0.91 -3.77 2.98
C ALA A 37 0.73 -3.76 4.50
N ARG A 38 1.48 -4.60 5.19
CA ARG A 38 1.56 -4.56 6.66
C ARG A 38 2.13 -3.20 7.10
N GLN A 39 1.61 -2.67 8.22
CA GLN A 39 2.03 -1.40 8.85
C GLN A 39 1.83 -0.13 8.00
N VAL A 40 1.06 -0.19 6.93
CA VAL A 40 0.71 0.98 6.10
C VAL A 40 -0.38 1.88 6.72
N GLY A 41 -0.89 1.52 7.92
CA GLY A 41 -1.81 2.34 8.70
C GLY A 41 -3.30 2.05 8.48
N LYS A 42 -3.69 0.84 8.02
CA LYS A 42 -5.10 0.47 7.80
C LYS A 42 -5.97 0.66 9.04
N THR A 43 -5.54 0.10 10.17
CA THR A 43 -6.25 0.18 11.45
C THR A 43 -6.40 1.63 11.91
N THR A 44 -5.32 2.41 11.86
CA THR A 44 -5.33 3.83 12.24
C THR A 44 -6.28 4.66 11.36
N LEU A 45 -6.31 4.39 10.04
CA LEU A 45 -7.22 5.05 9.10
C LEU A 45 -8.68 4.78 9.45
N VAL A 46 -9.04 3.53 9.78
CA VAL A 46 -10.41 3.16 10.14
C VAL A 46 -10.78 3.71 11.51
N ASP A 47 -9.85 3.70 12.49
CA ASP A 47 -10.07 4.31 13.80
C ASP A 47 -10.33 5.82 13.68
N GLU A 48 -9.61 6.53 12.77
CA GLU A 48 -9.88 7.94 12.50
C GLU A 48 -11.25 8.14 11.82
N PHE A 49 -11.54 7.31 10.83
CA PHE A 49 -12.81 7.34 10.12
C PHE A 49 -14.01 7.04 11.03
N SER A 50 -13.82 6.20 12.06
CA SER A 50 -14.88 5.81 13.00
C SER A 50 -15.44 6.96 13.83
N LYS A 51 -14.70 8.05 14.00
CA LYS A 51 -15.10 9.21 14.82
C LYS A 51 -16.39 9.90 14.36
N GLN A 52 -16.84 9.63 13.13
CA GLN A 52 -18.10 10.15 12.59
C GLN A 52 -19.31 9.20 12.82
N TYR A 53 -19.13 8.11 13.55
CA TYR A 53 -20.16 7.12 13.84
C TYR A 53 -20.61 7.22 15.28
N ASP A 54 -21.90 6.96 15.53
CA ASP A 54 -22.46 6.91 16.90
C ASP A 54 -21.98 5.67 17.64
N VAL A 55 -21.76 4.58 16.89
CA VAL A 55 -21.33 3.30 17.42
C VAL A 55 -20.18 2.74 16.59
N TYR A 56 -19.11 2.37 17.26
CA TYR A 56 -17.95 1.73 16.66
C TYR A 56 -17.66 0.39 17.33
N ILE A 57 -17.77 -0.70 16.57
CA ILE A 57 -17.44 -2.06 16.98
C ILE A 57 -16.18 -2.48 16.24
N LYS A 58 -15.10 -2.69 16.99
CA LYS A 58 -13.80 -3.14 16.45
C LYS A 58 -13.51 -4.55 16.89
N LEU A 59 -13.17 -5.41 15.91
CA LEU A 59 -12.71 -6.77 16.08
C LEU A 59 -11.31 -6.91 15.52
N ASN A 60 -10.47 -7.67 16.20
CA ASN A 60 -9.18 -8.12 15.67
C ASN A 60 -9.18 -9.64 15.62
N LEU A 61 -9.25 -10.22 14.42
CA LEU A 61 -9.36 -11.67 14.25
C LEU A 61 -8.04 -12.43 14.45
N GLU A 62 -6.95 -11.75 14.86
CA GLU A 62 -5.80 -12.41 15.49
C GLU A 62 -6.11 -12.86 16.92
N GLN A 63 -7.09 -12.21 17.56
CA GLN A 63 -7.53 -12.55 18.90
C GLN A 63 -8.64 -13.61 18.83
N SER A 64 -8.42 -14.75 19.44
CA SER A 64 -9.39 -15.87 19.45
C SER A 64 -10.74 -15.46 20.05
N ALA A 65 -10.79 -14.53 20.99
CA ALA A 65 -12.03 -14.03 21.58
C ALA A 65 -12.91 -13.29 20.55
N ASP A 66 -12.30 -12.49 19.64
CA ASP A 66 -13.03 -11.78 18.59
C ASP A 66 -13.35 -12.70 17.40
N ALA A 67 -12.51 -13.70 17.11
CA ALA A 67 -12.73 -14.68 16.04
C ALA A 67 -13.79 -15.75 16.40
N PHE A 68 -13.99 -16.03 17.71
CA PHE A 68 -14.80 -17.13 18.22
C PHE A 68 -16.22 -17.19 17.62
N ILE A 69 -16.92 -16.05 17.53
CA ILE A 69 -18.31 -16.02 17.08
C ILE A 69 -18.48 -16.50 15.64
N PHE A 70 -17.52 -16.20 14.76
CA PHE A 70 -17.55 -16.59 13.36
C PHE A 70 -17.39 -18.11 13.17
N SER A 71 -16.89 -18.82 14.17
CA SER A 71 -16.83 -20.28 14.18
C SER A 71 -18.11 -20.95 14.68
N LYS A 72 -19.03 -20.24 15.32
CA LYS A 72 -20.21 -20.77 16.00
C LYS A 72 -21.49 -20.72 15.18
N THR A 73 -21.70 -19.65 14.43
CA THR A 73 -22.90 -19.45 13.64
C THR A 73 -22.60 -18.73 12.34
N ASP A 74 -23.42 -18.97 11.33
CA ASP A 74 -23.41 -18.25 10.06
C ASP A 74 -24.53 -17.19 10.00
N ASP A 75 -25.39 -17.12 11.04
CA ASP A 75 -26.43 -16.08 11.15
C ASP A 75 -25.79 -14.75 11.54
N VAL A 76 -25.69 -13.83 10.57
CA VAL A 76 -25.07 -12.51 10.77
C VAL A 76 -25.86 -11.62 11.75
N ARG A 77 -27.17 -11.87 11.93
CA ARG A 77 -27.99 -11.14 12.91
C ARG A 77 -27.66 -11.61 14.34
N GLU A 78 -27.46 -12.90 14.51
CA GLU A 78 -27.00 -13.48 15.77
C GLU A 78 -25.58 -12.99 16.09
N ILE A 79 -24.68 -13.02 15.11
CA ILE A 79 -23.32 -12.50 15.25
C ILE A 79 -23.38 -11.03 15.72
N TYR A 80 -24.14 -10.17 15.05
CA TYR A 80 -24.26 -8.77 15.42
C TYR A 80 -24.81 -8.57 16.85
N ARG A 81 -25.86 -9.31 17.24
CA ARG A 81 -26.40 -9.27 18.60
C ARG A 81 -25.35 -9.65 19.64
N TYR A 82 -24.64 -10.75 19.40
CA TYR A 82 -23.55 -11.21 20.28
C TYR A 82 -22.47 -10.14 20.44
N LEU A 83 -22.05 -9.51 19.34
CA LEU A 83 -21.05 -8.45 19.37
C LEU A 83 -21.54 -7.22 20.18
N CYS A 84 -22.80 -6.84 20.04
CA CYS A 84 -23.38 -5.75 20.84
C CYS A 84 -23.33 -6.07 22.35
N VAL A 85 -23.64 -7.30 22.75
CA VAL A 85 -23.55 -7.71 24.16
C VAL A 85 -22.09 -7.71 24.65
N GLN A 86 -21.19 -8.31 23.89
CA GLN A 86 -19.75 -8.40 24.21
C GLN A 86 -19.10 -7.02 24.37
N LYS A 87 -19.41 -6.11 23.46
CA LYS A 87 -18.82 -4.75 23.45
C LYS A 87 -19.65 -3.75 24.25
N LYS A 88 -20.71 -4.21 24.94
CA LYS A 88 -21.62 -3.39 25.76
C LYS A 88 -22.25 -2.21 24.99
N VAL A 89 -22.63 -2.46 23.76
CA VAL A 89 -23.25 -1.48 22.87
C VAL A 89 -24.75 -1.73 22.78
N VAL A 90 -25.54 -0.65 22.75
CA VAL A 90 -27.01 -0.76 22.60
C VAL A 90 -27.35 -1.20 21.17
N LEU A 91 -28.23 -2.19 21.08
CA LEU A 91 -28.74 -2.70 19.81
C LEU A 91 -29.79 -1.71 19.26
N ASP A 92 -29.35 -0.81 18.39
CA ASP A 92 -30.17 0.25 17.82
C ASP A 92 -29.81 0.45 16.34
N SER A 93 -30.71 0.04 15.44
CA SER A 93 -30.52 0.17 14.00
C SER A 93 -30.68 1.60 13.46
N THR A 94 -31.14 2.54 14.30
CA THR A 94 -31.26 3.96 13.93
C THR A 94 -29.94 4.70 14.08
N LYS A 95 -29.02 4.18 14.90
CA LYS A 95 -27.70 4.74 15.08
C LYS A 95 -26.76 4.37 13.95
N ARG A 96 -26.00 5.34 13.50
CA ARG A 96 -24.95 5.11 12.50
C ARG A 96 -23.83 4.27 13.09
N THR A 97 -23.80 3.00 12.71
CA THR A 97 -22.89 1.99 13.28
C THR A 97 -21.84 1.56 12.28
N LEU A 98 -20.57 1.51 12.71
CA LEU A 98 -19.44 0.94 11.96
C LEU A 98 -18.96 -0.34 12.66
N LEU A 99 -18.98 -1.45 11.93
CA LEU A 99 -18.29 -2.69 12.30
C LEU A 99 -16.97 -2.74 11.56
N PHE A 100 -15.86 -2.76 12.27
CA PHE A 100 -14.53 -2.94 11.72
C PHE A 100 -13.99 -4.32 12.07
N ILE A 101 -13.65 -5.11 11.06
CA ILE A 101 -13.11 -6.45 11.18
C ILE A 101 -11.66 -6.41 10.70
N ASP A 102 -10.73 -6.25 11.65
CA ASP A 102 -9.29 -6.21 11.34
C ASP A 102 -8.71 -7.62 11.26
N GLU A 103 -7.67 -7.79 10.43
CA GLU A 103 -6.97 -9.05 10.16
C GLU A 103 -7.93 -10.20 9.76
N ILE A 104 -8.96 -9.87 8.94
CA ILE A 104 -10.06 -10.78 8.57
C ILE A 104 -9.57 -12.09 7.93
N GLN A 105 -8.36 -12.12 7.35
CA GLN A 105 -7.80 -13.35 6.75
C GLN A 105 -7.50 -14.45 7.77
N ASN A 106 -7.47 -14.14 9.06
CA ASN A 106 -7.24 -15.14 10.10
C ASN A 106 -8.50 -16.00 10.37
N GLU A 107 -9.68 -15.52 9.93
CA GLU A 107 -10.92 -16.28 10.00
C GLU A 107 -11.61 -16.31 8.61
N PRO A 108 -11.27 -17.29 7.76
CA PRO A 108 -11.80 -17.39 6.39
C PRO A 108 -13.34 -17.40 6.28
N ARG A 109 -14.05 -17.91 7.30
CA ARG A 109 -15.52 -17.89 7.34
C ARG A 109 -16.05 -16.46 7.40
N ALA A 110 -15.40 -15.58 8.17
CA ALA A 110 -15.80 -14.17 8.27
C ALA A 110 -15.79 -13.47 6.90
N VAL A 111 -14.84 -13.83 6.02
CA VAL A 111 -14.78 -13.30 4.65
C VAL A 111 -16.03 -13.69 3.84
N GLY A 112 -16.46 -14.97 3.94
CA GLY A 112 -17.68 -15.45 3.27
C GLY A 112 -18.94 -14.78 3.79
N LEU A 113 -18.97 -14.46 5.09
CA LEU A 113 -20.12 -13.83 5.75
C LEU A 113 -20.33 -12.37 5.39
N LEU A 114 -19.33 -11.68 4.83
CA LEU A 114 -19.49 -10.29 4.32
C LEU A 114 -20.67 -10.16 3.35
N ARG A 115 -20.95 -11.22 2.55
CA ARG A 115 -22.10 -11.26 1.66
C ARG A 115 -23.41 -11.19 2.42
N TYR A 116 -23.55 -12.00 3.47
CA TYR A 116 -24.79 -12.08 4.26
C TYR A 116 -24.99 -10.80 5.08
N PHE A 117 -23.95 -10.21 5.61
CA PHE A 117 -24.02 -8.88 6.22
C PHE A 117 -24.58 -7.83 5.25
N TYR A 118 -24.14 -7.85 3.98
CA TYR A 118 -24.67 -6.94 2.96
C TYR A 118 -26.16 -7.16 2.67
N GLU A 119 -26.56 -8.42 2.59
CA GLU A 119 -27.94 -8.80 2.20
C GLU A 119 -28.93 -8.63 3.38
N GLU A 120 -28.53 -8.91 4.62
CA GLU A 120 -29.41 -8.96 5.77
C GLU A 120 -29.34 -7.77 6.70
N LEU A 121 -28.19 -7.05 6.75
CA LEU A 121 -27.96 -5.87 7.59
C LEU A 121 -27.45 -4.68 6.77
N PRO A 122 -28.19 -4.22 5.74
CA PRO A 122 -27.74 -3.21 4.78
C PRO A 122 -27.48 -1.83 5.42
N TRP A 123 -28.04 -1.57 6.59
CA TRP A 123 -27.83 -0.35 7.36
C TRP A 123 -26.47 -0.33 8.08
N LEU A 124 -25.89 -1.51 8.37
CA LEU A 124 -24.62 -1.64 9.06
C LEU A 124 -23.45 -1.31 8.12
N HIS A 125 -22.62 -0.37 8.52
CA HIS A 125 -21.39 -0.06 7.79
C HIS A 125 -20.31 -1.06 8.18
N ILE A 126 -19.71 -1.73 7.21
CA ILE A 126 -18.69 -2.74 7.48
C ILE A 126 -17.42 -2.42 6.70
N ILE A 127 -16.32 -2.35 7.43
CA ILE A 127 -14.97 -2.33 6.85
C ILE A 127 -14.25 -3.57 7.34
N ALA A 128 -13.74 -4.37 6.41
CA ALA A 128 -12.85 -5.48 6.69
C ALA A 128 -11.44 -5.12 6.22
N ALA A 129 -10.43 -5.35 7.03
CA ALA A 129 -9.04 -5.08 6.66
C ALA A 129 -8.18 -6.33 6.79
N GLY A 130 -7.15 -6.40 5.94
CA GLY A 130 -6.15 -7.46 6.02
C GLY A 130 -5.03 -7.27 5.00
N SER A 131 -3.82 -7.62 5.39
CA SER A 131 -2.63 -7.55 4.54
C SER A 131 -2.51 -8.73 3.56
N ARG A 132 -3.20 -9.85 3.85
CA ARG A 132 -3.07 -11.14 3.14
C ARG A 132 -4.34 -11.58 2.42
N LEU A 133 -5.32 -10.72 2.27
CA LEU A 133 -6.64 -11.11 1.71
C LEU A 133 -6.56 -11.70 0.31
N GLN A 134 -5.62 -11.24 -0.52
CA GLN A 134 -5.44 -11.79 -1.88
C GLN A 134 -4.81 -13.18 -1.89
N THR A 135 -4.12 -13.59 -0.82
CA THR A 135 -3.55 -14.94 -0.73
C THR A 135 -4.61 -15.99 -0.37
N LEU A 136 -5.70 -15.61 0.31
CA LEU A 136 -6.82 -16.50 0.65
C LEU A 136 -7.60 -17.01 -0.56
N ILE A 137 -7.62 -16.26 -1.67
CA ILE A 137 -8.32 -16.66 -2.90
C ILE A 137 -7.86 -18.05 -3.37
N LYS A 138 -6.62 -18.43 -3.08
CA LYS A 138 -6.08 -19.76 -3.42
C LYS A 138 -6.49 -20.88 -2.43
N GLN A 139 -6.98 -20.55 -1.25
CA GLN A 139 -7.37 -21.51 -0.20
C GLN A 139 -8.84 -21.98 -0.30
N ARG A 140 -9.50 -21.85 -1.47
CA ARG A 140 -10.92 -22.17 -1.69
C ARG A 140 -11.91 -21.37 -0.84
N VAL A 141 -11.50 -20.24 -0.29
CA VAL A 141 -12.42 -19.30 0.35
C VAL A 141 -13.23 -18.63 -0.74
N SER A 142 -14.55 -18.78 -0.69
CA SER A 142 -15.46 -18.09 -1.61
C SER A 142 -15.45 -16.59 -1.28
N PHE A 143 -14.66 -15.83 -2.01
CA PHE A 143 -14.76 -14.38 -1.93
C PHE A 143 -16.11 -13.92 -2.47
N PRO A 144 -16.81 -13.02 -1.78
CA PRO A 144 -18.14 -12.58 -2.20
C PRO A 144 -18.05 -11.62 -3.41
N VAL A 145 -17.76 -12.19 -4.59
CA VAL A 145 -17.63 -11.45 -5.85
C VAL A 145 -18.90 -10.64 -6.11
N GLY A 146 -18.72 -9.34 -6.39
CA GLY A 146 -19.82 -8.43 -6.63
C GLY A 146 -20.61 -7.97 -5.38
N ARG A 147 -20.26 -8.46 -4.18
CA ARG A 147 -20.92 -8.14 -2.89
C ARG A 147 -20.05 -7.32 -1.94
N VAL A 148 -18.84 -6.98 -2.34
CA VAL A 148 -17.91 -6.12 -1.59
C VAL A 148 -17.31 -5.07 -2.51
N ASP A 149 -16.97 -3.92 -1.94
CA ASP A 149 -16.15 -2.88 -2.56
C ASP A 149 -14.70 -3.04 -2.08
N TYR A 150 -13.74 -2.55 -2.85
CA TYR A 150 -12.32 -2.63 -2.51
C TYR A 150 -11.69 -1.25 -2.52
N LEU A 151 -10.88 -0.95 -1.50
CA LEU A 151 -9.94 0.17 -1.51
C LEU A 151 -8.55 -0.32 -1.13
N SER A 152 -7.52 0.31 -1.71
CA SER A 152 -6.13 0.01 -1.40
C SER A 152 -5.50 1.17 -0.65
N LEU A 153 -4.89 0.90 0.49
CA LEU A 153 -4.09 1.86 1.23
C LEU A 153 -2.61 1.61 0.92
N ARG A 154 -1.97 2.61 0.33
CA ARG A 154 -0.53 2.63 0.04
C ARG A 154 0.23 3.39 1.13
N PRO A 155 1.57 3.37 1.14
CA PRO A 155 2.36 4.32 1.91
C PRO A 155 1.89 5.75 1.69
N CYS A 156 2.25 6.65 2.57
CA CYS A 156 1.85 8.06 2.46
C CYS A 156 2.40 8.68 1.18
N SER A 157 1.59 9.48 0.48
CA SER A 157 1.99 10.23 -0.70
C SER A 157 2.85 11.45 -0.33
N PHE A 158 3.47 12.07 -1.35
CA PHE A 158 4.19 13.34 -1.17
C PHE A 158 3.29 14.45 -0.59
N LEU A 159 2.03 14.51 -0.98
CA LEU A 159 1.06 15.45 -0.39
C LEU A 159 0.81 15.15 1.10
N GLU A 160 0.68 13.89 1.48
CA GLU A 160 0.51 13.49 2.88
C GLU A 160 1.80 13.74 3.68
N TYR A 161 2.97 13.61 3.06
CA TYR A 161 4.26 14.02 3.63
C TYR A 161 4.31 15.52 3.89
N LEU A 162 3.97 16.38 2.91
CA LEU A 162 3.97 17.84 3.11
C LEU A 162 3.08 18.25 4.29
N ASN A 163 1.85 17.70 4.37
CA ASN A 163 0.96 17.96 5.49
C ASN A 163 1.55 17.46 6.83
N ALA A 164 2.22 16.31 6.85
CA ALA A 164 2.88 15.79 8.05
C ALA A 164 4.04 16.68 8.52
N MET A 165 4.71 17.38 7.58
CA MET A 165 5.76 18.35 7.86
C MET A 165 5.22 19.74 8.28
N GLY A 166 3.88 19.95 8.26
CA GLY A 166 3.27 21.25 8.51
C GLY A 166 3.30 22.21 7.32
N GLU A 167 3.60 21.70 6.12
CA GLU A 167 3.72 22.48 4.87
C GLU A 167 2.37 22.49 4.12
N ASP A 168 1.28 22.80 4.82
CA ASP A 168 -0.09 22.74 4.27
C ASP A 168 -0.28 23.66 3.06
N THR A 169 0.39 24.82 3.06
CA THR A 169 0.32 25.76 1.93
C THR A 169 0.95 25.17 0.67
N LEU A 170 2.12 24.54 0.80
CA LEU A 170 2.77 23.86 -0.33
C LEU A 170 1.93 22.67 -0.81
N ALA A 171 1.36 21.90 0.11
CA ALA A 171 0.47 20.79 -0.23
C ALA A 171 -0.76 21.27 -1.03
N GLN A 172 -1.37 22.39 -0.64
CA GLN A 172 -2.49 22.99 -1.37
C GLN A 172 -2.09 23.46 -2.77
N MET A 173 -0.93 24.12 -2.91
CA MET A 173 -0.41 24.56 -4.21
C MET A 173 -0.16 23.39 -5.16
N VAL A 174 0.47 22.31 -4.68
CA VAL A 174 0.74 21.11 -5.46
C VAL A 174 -0.57 20.41 -5.86
N SER A 175 -1.51 20.25 -4.92
CA SER A 175 -2.83 19.67 -5.17
C SER A 175 -3.65 20.47 -6.19
N GLY A 176 -3.56 21.80 -6.15
CA GLY A 176 -4.24 22.71 -7.08
C GLY A 176 -3.55 22.87 -8.45
N ILE A 177 -2.41 22.20 -8.68
CA ILE A 177 -1.58 22.31 -9.90
C ILE A 177 -1.22 23.80 -10.21
N SER A 178 -1.06 24.60 -9.15
CA SER A 178 -0.78 26.04 -9.24
C SER A 178 0.49 26.36 -8.45
N VAL A 179 1.62 25.84 -8.93
CA VAL A 179 2.92 26.05 -8.29
C VAL A 179 3.69 27.15 -9.03
N SER A 180 3.99 28.25 -8.33
CA SER A 180 4.90 29.26 -8.86
C SER A 180 6.34 28.73 -8.91
N PRO A 181 7.12 29.05 -9.95
CA PRO A 181 8.55 28.70 -10.02
C PRO A 181 9.37 29.15 -8.79
N LEU A 182 8.88 30.14 -8.06
CA LEU A 182 9.49 30.65 -6.83
C LEU A 182 9.63 29.58 -5.73
N TYR A 183 8.75 28.57 -5.73
CA TYR A 183 8.75 27.49 -4.73
C TYR A 183 9.47 26.23 -5.21
N HIS A 184 10.08 26.26 -6.41
CA HIS A 184 10.69 25.08 -7.03
C HIS A 184 11.74 24.42 -6.10
N ASP A 185 12.71 25.18 -5.64
CA ASP A 185 13.82 24.66 -4.82
C ASP A 185 13.33 24.14 -3.46
N THR A 186 12.34 24.82 -2.87
CA THR A 186 11.72 24.38 -1.63
C THR A 186 11.01 23.04 -1.80
N LEU A 187 10.18 22.91 -2.84
CA LEU A 187 9.47 21.67 -3.14
C LEU A 187 10.43 20.55 -3.51
N LEU A 188 11.47 20.83 -4.28
CA LEU A 188 12.49 19.85 -4.64
C LEU A 188 13.23 19.34 -3.40
N SER A 189 13.56 20.23 -2.46
CA SER A 189 14.17 19.86 -1.18
C SER A 189 13.25 18.93 -0.37
N HIS A 190 11.96 19.25 -0.27
CA HIS A 190 10.98 18.38 0.40
C HIS A 190 10.80 17.05 -0.32
N PHE A 191 10.75 17.05 -1.65
CA PHE A 191 10.62 15.85 -2.46
C PHE A 191 11.82 14.92 -2.27
N ASN A 192 13.04 15.47 -2.28
CA ASN A 192 14.26 14.72 -2.03
C ASN A 192 14.25 14.06 -0.63
N ARG A 193 13.82 14.80 0.40
CA ARG A 193 13.69 14.26 1.76
C ARG A 193 12.61 13.16 1.83
N TYR A 194 11.45 13.43 1.24
CA TYR A 194 10.38 12.43 1.18
C TYR A 194 10.86 11.14 0.53
N THR A 195 11.62 11.26 -0.53
CA THR A 195 12.13 10.09 -1.23
C THR A 195 13.09 9.26 -0.38
N LEU A 196 13.89 9.89 0.49
CA LEU A 196 14.76 9.20 1.46
C LEU A 196 14.00 8.57 2.62
N VAL A 197 13.01 9.31 3.14
CA VAL A 197 12.21 8.90 4.29
C VAL A 197 11.13 7.90 3.87
N GLY A 198 10.66 7.96 2.62
CA GLY A 198 9.51 7.18 2.16
C GLY A 198 8.19 7.61 2.77
N GLY A 199 7.16 6.79 2.51
CA GLY A 199 5.80 7.03 2.95
C GLY A 199 5.31 6.08 4.04
N MET A 200 6.15 5.23 4.64
CA MET A 200 5.70 4.37 5.74
C MET A 200 5.31 5.23 6.94
N PRO A 201 4.05 5.10 7.45
CA PRO A 201 3.49 6.07 8.40
C PRO A 201 4.30 6.22 9.69
N GLU A 202 4.87 5.14 10.21
CA GLU A 202 5.68 5.21 11.45
C GLU A 202 6.98 5.97 11.22
N ALA A 203 7.68 5.68 10.11
CA ALA A 203 8.90 6.38 9.73
C ALA A 203 8.63 7.86 9.46
N LEU A 204 7.56 8.16 8.71
CA LEU A 204 7.17 9.53 8.41
C LEU A 204 6.79 10.31 9.67
N ALA A 205 6.04 9.71 10.61
CA ALA A 205 5.66 10.36 11.86
C ALA A 205 6.87 10.62 12.78
N ASP A 206 7.84 9.69 12.83
CA ASP A 206 9.07 9.90 13.60
C ASP A 206 9.93 11.01 12.98
N TYR A 207 10.06 10.99 11.65
CA TYR A 207 10.78 12.04 10.92
C TYR A 207 10.13 13.41 11.07
N ALA A 208 8.81 13.50 10.96
CA ALA A 208 8.07 14.76 11.17
C ALA A 208 8.29 15.35 12.56
N ARG A 209 8.51 14.49 13.55
CA ARG A 209 8.75 14.92 14.95
C ARG A 209 10.17 15.36 15.22
N HIS A 210 11.15 14.68 14.63
CA HIS A 210 12.55 14.83 15.02
C HIS A 210 13.45 15.41 13.93
N GLY A 211 13.05 15.34 12.65
CA GLY A 211 13.85 15.80 11.50
C GLY A 211 15.14 15.01 11.26
N ASP A 212 15.26 13.82 11.84
CA ASP A 212 16.49 13.03 11.84
C ASP A 212 16.29 11.66 11.15
N ILE A 213 16.96 11.48 10.01
CA ILE A 213 16.89 10.26 9.20
C ILE A 213 17.56 9.08 9.90
N VAL A 214 18.62 9.29 10.69
CA VAL A 214 19.36 8.21 11.38
C VAL A 214 18.45 7.44 12.33
N ARG A 215 17.51 8.15 12.95
CA ARG A 215 16.54 7.58 13.88
C ARG A 215 15.59 6.58 13.22
N LEU A 216 15.46 6.59 11.90
CA LEU A 216 14.51 5.73 11.18
C LEU A 216 15.02 4.30 10.99
N ALA A 217 16.33 4.06 11.14
CA ALA A 217 16.95 2.75 10.94
C ALA A 217 16.29 1.61 11.75
N PRO A 218 15.98 1.76 13.06
CA PRO A 218 15.26 0.73 13.82
C PRO A 218 13.85 0.46 13.27
N ILE A 219 13.15 1.50 12.76
CA ILE A 219 11.80 1.37 12.20
C ILE A 219 11.84 0.55 10.92
N TYR A 220 12.75 0.87 9.98
CA TYR A 220 12.89 0.10 8.74
C TYR A 220 13.33 -1.34 9.00
N ARG A 221 14.25 -1.55 9.96
CA ARG A 221 14.66 -2.91 10.35
C ARG A 221 13.47 -3.70 10.86
N SER A 222 12.67 -3.13 11.76
CA SER A 222 11.46 -3.77 12.27
C SER A 222 10.44 -4.09 11.15
N LEU A 223 10.31 -3.22 10.14
CA LEU A 223 9.46 -3.46 8.97
C LEU A 223 9.97 -4.66 8.15
N LEU A 224 11.27 -4.70 7.86
CA LEU A 224 11.90 -5.79 7.11
C LEU A 224 11.83 -7.12 7.86
N ASP A 225 12.07 -7.11 9.18
CA ASP A 225 11.94 -8.29 10.05
C ASP A 225 10.49 -8.79 10.02
N GLY A 226 9.52 -7.90 10.15
CA GLY A 226 8.10 -8.24 10.06
C GLY A 226 7.69 -8.81 8.69
N TYR A 227 8.25 -8.32 7.60
CA TYR A 227 8.03 -8.90 6.27
C TYR A 227 8.66 -10.30 6.17
N ASN A 228 9.87 -10.49 6.70
CA ASN A 228 10.54 -11.80 6.72
C ASN A 228 9.79 -12.84 7.56
N GLU A 229 9.25 -12.46 8.71
CA GLU A 229 8.42 -13.34 9.55
C GLU A 229 7.11 -13.74 8.86
N ASP A 230 6.50 -12.82 8.12
CA ASP A 230 5.24 -13.10 7.42
C ASP A 230 5.42 -13.99 6.18
N ILE A 231 6.64 -14.17 5.66
CA ILE A 231 6.88 -15.01 4.47
C ILE A 231 6.32 -16.42 4.63
N GLU A 232 6.50 -17.03 5.80
CA GLU A 232 6.02 -18.38 6.08
C GLU A 232 4.50 -18.49 5.98
N LYS A 233 3.80 -17.38 6.23
CA LYS A 233 2.34 -17.29 6.09
C LYS A 233 1.89 -17.08 4.65
N TYR A 234 2.76 -16.59 3.75
CA TYR A 234 2.45 -16.33 2.34
C TYR A 234 2.85 -17.48 1.43
N ALA A 235 3.96 -18.14 1.75
CA ALA A 235 4.55 -19.20 0.95
C ALA A 235 3.72 -20.49 1.02
N ARG A 236 3.77 -21.27 -0.05
CA ARG A 236 3.08 -22.58 -0.15
C ARG A 236 3.92 -23.73 0.36
N ASN A 237 5.24 -23.58 0.36
CA ASN A 237 6.22 -24.58 0.75
C ASN A 237 7.57 -23.92 1.09
N ASP A 238 8.47 -24.70 1.68
CA ASP A 238 9.79 -24.26 2.14
C ASP A 238 10.66 -23.69 1.01
N ASN A 239 10.55 -24.22 -0.21
CA ASN A 239 11.30 -23.71 -1.34
C ASN A 239 10.87 -22.29 -1.67
N GLN A 240 9.56 -22.01 -1.72
CA GLN A 240 9.05 -20.67 -1.96
C GLN A 240 9.43 -19.69 -0.83
N VAL A 241 9.51 -20.14 0.44
CA VAL A 241 10.05 -19.36 1.56
C VAL A 241 11.48 -18.90 1.25
N LYS A 242 12.35 -19.82 0.82
CA LYS A 242 13.75 -19.52 0.48
C LYS A 242 13.86 -18.51 -0.67
N VAL A 243 13.05 -18.69 -1.72
CA VAL A 243 13.03 -17.77 -2.86
C VAL A 243 12.59 -16.38 -2.43
N ILE A 244 11.50 -16.24 -1.67
CA ILE A 244 10.99 -14.93 -1.22
C ILE A 244 12.03 -14.25 -0.31
N ARG A 245 12.67 -14.98 0.62
CA ARG A 245 13.76 -14.43 1.44
C ARG A 245 14.93 -13.93 0.60
N HIS A 246 15.30 -14.67 -0.44
CA HIS A 246 16.33 -14.22 -1.36
C HIS A 246 15.93 -12.92 -2.07
N LEU A 247 14.69 -12.83 -2.56
CA LEU A 247 14.16 -11.63 -3.20
C LEU A 247 14.14 -10.43 -2.25
N LEU A 248 13.74 -10.62 -0.98
CA LEU A 248 13.75 -9.55 0.03
C LEU A 248 15.18 -9.11 0.41
N ASN A 249 16.16 -9.98 0.31
CA ASN A 249 17.55 -9.63 0.66
C ASN A 249 18.30 -8.97 -0.49
N HIS A 250 17.96 -9.27 -1.75
CA HIS A 250 18.75 -8.85 -2.92
C HIS A 250 17.97 -8.02 -3.95
N GLY A 251 16.64 -7.97 -3.86
CA GLY A 251 15.81 -7.34 -4.89
C GLY A 251 15.69 -5.81 -4.76
N TRP A 252 16.06 -5.23 -3.63
CA TRP A 252 15.92 -3.77 -3.43
C TRP A 252 16.80 -2.95 -4.38
N ALA A 253 17.96 -3.48 -4.75
CA ALA A 253 18.87 -2.84 -5.70
C ALA A 253 18.32 -2.78 -7.14
N GLU A 254 17.34 -3.62 -7.45
CA GLU A 254 16.67 -3.68 -8.77
C GLU A 254 15.41 -2.79 -8.84
N ALA A 255 15.19 -1.94 -7.85
CA ALA A 255 14.05 -1.03 -7.80
C ALA A 255 14.01 -0.09 -9.02
N GLY A 256 12.84 0.08 -9.64
CA GLY A 256 12.67 0.89 -10.84
C GLY A 256 13.21 0.26 -12.12
N GLN A 257 13.89 -0.89 -12.06
CA GLN A 257 14.56 -1.51 -13.19
C GLN A 257 13.73 -2.62 -13.85
N THR A 258 13.98 -2.83 -15.14
CA THR A 258 13.48 -4.00 -15.86
C THR A 258 14.27 -5.24 -15.41
N ILE A 259 13.56 -6.24 -14.88
CA ILE A 259 14.17 -7.42 -14.27
C ILE A 259 14.05 -8.67 -15.10
N THR A 260 15.07 -9.53 -14.98
CA THR A 260 15.05 -10.90 -15.50
C THR A 260 14.77 -11.87 -14.37
N PHE A 261 13.79 -12.75 -14.55
CA PHE A 261 13.44 -13.74 -13.50
C PHE A 261 14.48 -14.84 -13.34
N ASN A 262 15.12 -15.25 -14.45
CA ASN A 262 16.14 -16.29 -14.41
C ASN A 262 17.36 -15.82 -13.65
N ARG A 263 17.78 -16.56 -12.64
CA ARG A 263 18.94 -16.25 -11.79
C ARG A 263 18.89 -14.86 -11.14
N PHE A 264 17.69 -14.40 -10.78
CA PHE A 264 17.50 -13.10 -10.16
C PHE A 264 18.42 -12.92 -8.93
N GLY A 265 19.06 -11.76 -8.83
CA GLY A 265 19.98 -11.45 -7.71
C GLY A 265 21.14 -12.41 -7.59
N GLY A 266 21.65 -12.98 -8.71
CA GLY A 266 22.77 -13.92 -8.71
C GLY A 266 22.44 -15.32 -8.19
N SER A 267 21.15 -15.66 -8.02
CA SER A 267 20.71 -16.97 -7.51
C SER A 267 20.76 -18.07 -8.59
N ASN A 268 20.52 -19.31 -8.14
CA ASN A 268 20.30 -20.45 -9.03
C ASN A 268 18.81 -20.77 -9.24
N TYR A 269 17.90 -19.88 -8.79
CA TYR A 269 16.46 -20.07 -8.96
C TYR A 269 16.05 -19.92 -10.42
N THR A 270 15.08 -20.75 -10.82
CA THR A 270 14.49 -20.72 -12.16
C THR A 270 13.54 -19.52 -12.33
N SER A 271 13.30 -19.12 -13.58
CA SER A 271 12.32 -18.07 -13.89
C SER A 271 10.94 -18.32 -13.30
N LYS A 272 10.49 -19.59 -13.23
CA LYS A 272 9.20 -19.97 -12.68
C LYS A 272 9.14 -19.74 -11.17
N GLU A 273 10.16 -20.17 -10.42
CA GLU A 273 10.22 -20.01 -8.97
C GLU A 273 10.26 -18.53 -8.58
N VAL A 274 11.08 -17.73 -9.26
CA VAL A 274 11.17 -16.28 -9.03
C VAL A 274 9.84 -15.59 -9.35
N HIS A 275 9.22 -15.89 -10.50
CA HIS A 275 7.95 -15.32 -10.90
C HIS A 275 6.83 -15.65 -9.89
N GLU A 276 6.71 -16.91 -9.47
CA GLU A 276 5.70 -17.32 -8.48
C GLU A 276 5.91 -16.65 -7.11
N ALA A 277 7.16 -16.43 -6.71
CA ALA A 277 7.50 -15.72 -5.49
C ALA A 277 7.14 -14.22 -5.58
N LEU A 278 7.52 -13.55 -6.67
CA LEU A 278 7.16 -12.15 -6.92
C LEU A 278 5.65 -11.94 -6.99
N GLU A 279 4.89 -12.86 -7.61
CA GLU A 279 3.42 -12.81 -7.57
C GLU A 279 2.85 -12.85 -6.14
N VAL A 280 3.44 -13.66 -5.25
CA VAL A 280 3.01 -13.72 -3.85
C VAL A 280 3.30 -12.42 -3.15
N MET A 281 4.49 -11.84 -3.36
CA MET A 281 4.88 -10.55 -2.78
C MET A 281 4.03 -9.40 -3.32
N GLN A 282 3.66 -9.42 -4.59
CA GLN A 282 2.72 -8.46 -5.18
C GLN A 282 1.34 -8.53 -4.54
N LYS A 283 0.84 -9.75 -4.27
CA LYS A 283 -0.43 -9.97 -3.55
C LYS A 283 -0.39 -9.51 -2.09
N ALA A 284 0.80 -9.47 -1.50
CA ALA A 284 1.06 -8.91 -0.17
C ALA A 284 1.26 -7.39 -0.19
N PHE A 285 1.19 -6.74 -1.35
CA PHE A 285 1.43 -5.31 -1.56
C PHE A 285 2.88 -4.86 -1.25
N LEU A 286 3.84 -5.78 -1.25
CA LEU A 286 5.26 -5.47 -1.00
C LEU A 286 5.96 -4.91 -2.24
N LEU A 287 5.47 -5.26 -3.43
CA LEU A 287 5.98 -4.79 -4.71
C LEU A 287 4.89 -4.79 -5.79
N SER A 288 5.20 -4.25 -6.95
CA SER A 288 4.46 -4.48 -8.20
C SER A 288 5.40 -4.83 -9.33
N LEU A 289 4.87 -5.57 -10.30
CA LEU A 289 5.52 -5.85 -11.58
C LEU A 289 4.78 -5.05 -12.65
N ASP A 290 5.44 -4.04 -13.19
CA ASP A 290 4.87 -3.18 -14.21
C ASP A 290 5.32 -3.69 -15.58
N TYR A 291 4.37 -4.24 -16.35
CA TYR A 291 4.68 -4.82 -17.66
C TYR A 291 4.64 -3.77 -18.77
N PRO A 292 5.46 -3.93 -19.83
CA PRO A 292 5.47 -2.99 -20.94
C PRO A 292 4.23 -3.14 -21.84
N VAL A 293 3.83 -2.02 -22.42
CA VAL A 293 2.93 -1.97 -23.56
C VAL A 293 3.70 -1.55 -24.82
N THR A 294 3.27 -2.03 -25.98
CA THR A 294 3.88 -1.65 -27.27
C THR A 294 2.99 -0.75 -28.10
N ALA A 295 1.70 -0.68 -27.73
CA ALA A 295 0.72 0.17 -28.39
C ALA A 295 0.97 1.65 -28.08
N VAL A 296 0.72 2.52 -29.08
CA VAL A 296 0.76 3.98 -28.93
C VAL A 296 -0.63 4.60 -28.83
N LYS A 297 -1.68 3.78 -28.92
CA LYS A 297 -3.08 4.14 -28.75
C LYS A 297 -3.79 3.15 -27.84
N ALA A 298 -4.84 3.61 -27.17
CA ALA A 298 -5.68 2.74 -26.34
C ALA A 298 -6.35 1.63 -27.17
N PRO A 299 -6.58 0.44 -26.57
CA PRO A 299 -6.27 0.10 -25.18
C PRO A 299 -4.79 -0.22 -24.93
N ALA A 300 -4.30 0.14 -23.76
CA ALA A 300 -2.98 -0.28 -23.27
C ALA A 300 -3.06 -1.74 -22.83
N ILE A 301 -2.51 -2.64 -23.61
CA ILE A 301 -2.50 -4.09 -23.31
C ILE A 301 -1.07 -4.50 -22.95
N PRO A 302 -0.84 -5.02 -21.73
CA PRO A 302 0.49 -5.41 -21.30
C PRO A 302 1.01 -6.65 -22.03
N SER A 303 2.30 -6.65 -22.35
CA SER A 303 3.01 -7.78 -22.92
C SER A 303 3.63 -8.62 -21.80
N LEU A 304 2.89 -9.61 -21.30
CA LEU A 304 3.32 -10.47 -20.18
C LEU A 304 4.49 -11.39 -20.52
N SER A 305 4.82 -11.55 -21.81
CA SER A 305 5.99 -12.31 -22.24
C SER A 305 7.31 -11.52 -22.16
N ARG A 306 7.21 -10.22 -21.91
CA ARG A 306 8.38 -9.33 -21.77
C ARG A 306 8.73 -9.13 -20.29
N GLN A 307 9.93 -8.65 -20.06
CA GLN A 307 10.46 -8.36 -18.72
C GLN A 307 9.73 -7.17 -18.11
N PRO A 308 9.21 -7.29 -16.87
CA PRO A 308 8.58 -6.18 -16.16
C PRO A 308 9.60 -5.30 -15.45
N LYS A 309 9.21 -4.06 -15.13
CA LYS A 309 9.88 -3.24 -14.11
C LYS A 309 9.48 -3.70 -12.73
N LEU A 310 10.44 -3.74 -11.80
CA LEU A 310 10.21 -4.05 -10.39
C LEU A 310 10.03 -2.76 -9.61
N VAL A 311 8.87 -2.57 -9.00
CA VAL A 311 8.58 -1.41 -8.15
C VAL A 311 8.27 -1.88 -6.75
N TRP A 312 9.06 -1.44 -5.77
CA TRP A 312 8.86 -1.78 -4.37
C TRP A 312 7.79 -0.90 -3.71
N VAL A 313 7.31 -1.36 -2.55
CA VAL A 313 6.24 -0.71 -1.80
C VAL A 313 6.58 0.69 -1.34
N ASP A 314 7.84 0.95 -0.99
CA ASP A 314 8.26 2.20 -0.34
C ASP A 314 9.74 2.52 -0.61
N SER A 315 10.00 3.77 -0.96
CA SER A 315 11.34 4.26 -1.27
C SER A 315 12.23 4.37 -0.03
N GLY A 316 11.69 4.66 1.13
CA GLY A 316 12.46 4.76 2.38
C GLY A 316 13.02 3.40 2.81
N ILE A 317 12.19 2.35 2.76
CA ILE A 317 12.64 0.97 3.02
C ILE A 317 13.70 0.56 2.00
N MET A 318 13.47 0.89 0.71
CA MET A 318 14.43 0.61 -0.36
C MET A 318 15.78 1.27 -0.07
N ASN A 319 15.79 2.57 0.19
CA ASN A 319 17.03 3.33 0.46
C ASN A 319 17.77 2.82 1.69
N PHE A 320 17.04 2.43 2.73
CA PHE A 320 17.64 1.79 3.91
C PHE A 320 18.26 0.43 3.55
N SER A 321 17.58 -0.39 2.75
CA SER A 321 18.03 -1.74 2.40
C SER A 321 19.28 -1.78 1.51
N VAL A 322 19.55 -0.69 0.77
CA VAL A 322 20.74 -0.56 -0.09
C VAL A 322 21.77 0.44 0.46
N ASP A 323 21.68 0.80 1.76
CA ASP A 323 22.60 1.70 2.49
C ASP A 323 22.73 3.14 1.92
N ILE A 324 21.84 3.57 1.03
CA ILE A 324 21.88 4.91 0.45
C ILE A 324 21.68 6.01 1.52
N GLN A 325 20.89 5.73 2.56
CA GLN A 325 20.74 6.68 3.67
C GLN A 325 22.06 6.99 4.37
N THR A 326 22.92 5.99 4.53
CA THR A 326 24.26 6.15 5.11
C THR A 326 25.17 6.99 4.22
N GLU A 327 25.14 6.75 2.92
CA GLU A 327 25.93 7.50 1.93
C GLU A 327 25.48 8.98 1.84
N TYR A 328 24.18 9.24 1.92
CA TYR A 328 23.64 10.61 1.99
C TYR A 328 24.17 11.40 3.20
N LEU A 329 24.27 10.76 4.35
CA LEU A 329 24.79 11.40 5.57
C LEU A 329 26.28 11.75 5.45
N GLN A 330 27.03 11.00 4.65
CA GLN A 330 28.47 11.23 4.43
C GLN A 330 28.75 12.27 3.34
N ASN A 331 27.88 12.33 2.32
CA ASN A 331 28.07 13.14 1.12
C ASN A 331 26.87 14.07 0.90
N ALA A 332 26.85 15.23 1.43
CA ALA A 332 25.72 16.21 1.44
C ALA A 332 24.95 16.46 0.12
N SER A 333 25.22 15.76 -0.97
CA SER A 333 24.53 15.84 -2.26
C SER A 333 23.73 14.58 -2.55
N LEU A 334 22.44 14.61 -2.31
CA LEU A 334 21.48 13.58 -2.71
C LEU A 334 21.50 13.24 -4.20
N MET A 335 21.73 14.24 -5.03
CA MET A 335 21.63 14.11 -6.50
C MET A 335 22.71 13.23 -7.10
N ASP A 336 23.90 13.16 -6.49
CA ASP A 336 25.00 12.34 -7.03
C ASP A 336 24.86 10.86 -6.69
N VAL A 337 24.26 10.55 -5.55
CA VAL A 337 24.01 9.17 -5.08
C VAL A 337 22.79 8.56 -5.78
N TRP A 338 21.90 9.43 -6.27
CA TRP A 338 20.53 9.09 -6.65
C TRP A 338 20.28 8.92 -8.14
N LYS A 339 21.33 8.86 -8.95
CA LYS A 339 21.20 8.81 -10.41
C LYS A 339 20.44 7.55 -10.89
N GLY A 340 19.22 7.75 -11.32
CA GLY A 340 18.46 6.84 -12.18
C GLY A 340 17.43 5.98 -11.46
N HIS A 341 17.84 4.97 -10.70
CA HIS A 341 16.94 3.91 -10.18
C HIS A 341 15.88 4.40 -9.19
N ALA A 342 16.27 5.29 -8.29
CA ALA A 342 15.39 5.78 -7.26
C ALA A 342 14.37 6.80 -7.78
N ALA A 343 14.69 7.54 -8.85
CA ALA A 343 13.75 8.48 -9.45
C ALA A 343 12.55 7.75 -10.09
N GLU A 344 12.80 6.67 -10.83
CA GLU A 344 11.71 5.85 -11.39
C GLU A 344 10.90 5.16 -10.28
N GLN A 345 11.56 4.64 -9.25
CA GLN A 345 10.89 4.01 -8.11
C GLN A 345 9.91 4.97 -7.42
N ILE A 346 10.31 6.21 -7.12
CA ILE A 346 9.43 7.14 -6.40
C ILE A 346 8.27 7.64 -7.29
N VAL A 347 8.54 7.88 -8.57
CA VAL A 347 7.47 8.27 -9.50
C VAL A 347 6.47 7.12 -9.66
N ALA A 348 6.95 5.87 -9.77
CA ALA A 348 6.09 4.69 -9.80
C ALA A 348 5.22 4.57 -8.53
N GLN A 349 5.81 4.82 -7.36
CA GLN A 349 5.10 4.80 -6.08
C GLN A 349 3.96 5.83 -6.06
N GLU A 350 4.22 7.07 -6.46
CA GLU A 350 3.21 8.14 -6.51
C GLU A 350 2.11 7.85 -7.55
N LEU A 351 2.49 7.42 -8.75
CA LEU A 351 1.53 7.03 -9.79
C LEU A 351 0.63 5.89 -9.33
N ARG A 352 1.17 4.92 -8.59
CA ARG A 352 0.40 3.78 -8.05
C ARG A 352 -0.69 4.23 -7.07
N ILE A 353 -0.41 5.22 -6.23
CA ILE A 353 -1.41 5.80 -5.31
C ILE A 353 -2.57 6.42 -6.10
N VAL A 354 -2.26 7.14 -7.18
CA VAL A 354 -3.28 7.79 -8.04
C VAL A 354 -4.09 6.74 -8.82
N LEU A 355 -3.44 5.68 -9.32
CA LEU A 355 -4.11 4.58 -10.04
C LEU A 355 -5.11 3.86 -9.16
N ASP A 356 -4.72 3.49 -7.94
CA ASP A 356 -5.59 2.78 -6.99
C ASP A 356 -6.85 3.62 -6.67
N ARG A 357 -6.73 4.94 -6.52
CA ARG A 357 -7.86 5.85 -6.31
C ARG A 357 -8.83 5.90 -7.49
N ASN A 358 -8.30 5.76 -8.70
CA ASN A 358 -9.11 5.73 -9.92
C ASN A 358 -9.59 4.31 -10.27
N TYR A 359 -9.54 3.36 -9.33
CA TYR A 359 -9.92 1.95 -9.54
C TYR A 359 -9.17 1.28 -10.69
N ARG A 360 -7.96 1.77 -10.99
CA ARG A 360 -7.05 1.17 -11.97
C ARG A 360 -5.97 0.41 -11.21
N ASN A 361 -5.80 -0.84 -11.56
CA ASN A 361 -4.91 -1.72 -10.81
C ASN A 361 -3.54 -1.90 -11.47
N GLU A 362 -3.33 -1.37 -12.66
CA GLU A 362 -2.16 -1.68 -13.46
C GLU A 362 -1.45 -0.42 -13.93
N GLN A 363 -0.15 -0.40 -13.74
CA GLN A 363 0.79 0.60 -14.21
C GLN A 363 1.63 -0.02 -15.30
N TYR A 364 1.93 0.76 -16.31
CA TYR A 364 2.65 0.30 -17.48
C TYR A 364 3.79 1.25 -17.82
N PHE A 365 4.78 0.72 -18.55
CA PHE A 365 5.74 1.50 -19.29
C PHE A 365 5.61 1.17 -20.79
N TRP A 366 6.22 1.96 -21.68
CA TRP A 366 6.17 1.68 -23.09
C TRP A 366 7.53 1.23 -23.59
N MET A 367 7.55 0.23 -24.48
CA MET A 367 8.74 -0.14 -25.21
C MET A 367 8.41 -0.44 -26.68
N ARG A 368 9.36 -0.15 -27.56
CA ARG A 368 9.19 -0.39 -28.98
C ARG A 368 9.09 -1.88 -29.30
N ASP A 369 8.12 -2.24 -30.13
CA ASP A 369 7.94 -3.62 -30.60
C ASP A 369 8.85 -3.91 -31.83
N LYS A 370 10.15 -3.72 -31.65
CA LYS A 370 11.15 -4.06 -32.69
C LYS A 370 12.33 -4.76 -32.04
N LYS A 371 12.68 -5.94 -32.56
CA LYS A 371 13.83 -6.72 -32.09
C LYS A 371 15.10 -5.88 -32.18
N GLY A 372 15.84 -5.77 -31.06
CA GLY A 372 17.07 -4.99 -30.96
C GLY A 372 16.87 -3.47 -30.76
N SER A 373 15.66 -3.01 -30.52
CA SER A 373 15.40 -1.61 -30.15
C SER A 373 15.35 -1.46 -28.63
N ASN A 374 16.08 -0.49 -28.09
CA ASN A 374 16.08 -0.13 -26.67
C ASN A 374 15.25 1.14 -26.40
N ALA A 375 14.36 1.54 -27.33
CA ALA A 375 13.51 2.69 -27.10
C ALA A 375 12.42 2.35 -26.09
N GLU A 376 12.41 3.12 -24.99
CA GLU A 376 11.54 2.97 -23.83
C GLU A 376 11.01 4.33 -23.41
N VAL A 377 9.84 4.36 -22.77
CA VAL A 377 9.27 5.49 -22.03
C VAL A 377 8.95 4.98 -20.64
N ASP A 378 9.41 5.68 -19.61
CA ASP A 378 9.43 5.19 -18.23
C ASP A 378 8.07 4.79 -17.70
N PHE A 379 7.01 5.59 -17.99
CA PHE A 379 5.63 5.25 -17.68
C PHE A 379 4.69 5.70 -18.78
N VAL A 380 3.53 5.05 -18.87
CA VAL A 380 2.44 5.47 -19.73
C VAL A 380 1.13 5.48 -18.96
N TRP A 381 0.33 6.50 -19.24
CA TRP A 381 -0.99 6.67 -18.66
C TRP A 381 -2.04 6.64 -19.76
N GLN A 382 -2.98 5.68 -19.68
CA GLN A 382 -4.11 5.68 -20.60
C GLN A 382 -5.16 6.69 -20.11
N TYR A 383 -5.41 7.70 -20.92
CA TYR A 383 -6.47 8.68 -20.71
C TYR A 383 -7.40 8.68 -21.92
N GLN A 384 -8.64 8.26 -21.73
CA GLN A 384 -9.62 8.04 -22.82
C GLN A 384 -9.05 7.13 -23.93
N SER A 385 -8.94 7.63 -25.16
CA SER A 385 -8.37 6.92 -26.32
C SER A 385 -6.87 7.15 -26.51
N ALA A 386 -6.25 8.02 -25.71
CA ALA A 386 -4.82 8.34 -25.79
C ALA A 386 -4.00 7.57 -24.77
N ILE A 387 -2.73 7.33 -25.11
CA ILE A 387 -1.68 6.89 -24.20
C ILE A 387 -0.73 8.07 -24.02
N LEU A 388 -0.67 8.60 -22.80
CA LEU A 388 0.18 9.72 -22.44
C LEU A 388 1.53 9.19 -21.95
N PRO A 389 2.65 9.58 -22.58
CA PRO A 389 3.98 9.22 -22.11
C PRO A 389 4.37 10.07 -20.91
N ILE A 390 5.04 9.45 -19.95
CA ILE A 390 5.65 10.10 -18.78
C ILE A 390 7.11 9.68 -18.75
N GLU A 391 8.00 10.66 -18.90
CA GLU A 391 9.44 10.47 -18.86
C GLU A 391 9.99 11.06 -17.57
N VAL A 392 10.80 10.31 -16.84
CA VAL A 392 11.43 10.71 -15.58
C VAL A 392 12.83 11.20 -15.87
N LYS A 393 13.16 12.41 -15.41
CA LYS A 393 14.51 12.96 -15.51
C LYS A 393 15.07 13.21 -14.12
N SER A 394 16.17 12.57 -13.81
CA SER A 394 16.93 12.78 -12.58
C SER A 394 18.17 13.61 -12.90
N GLY A 395 18.07 14.93 -12.74
CA GLY A 395 19.16 15.87 -12.97
C GLY A 395 18.90 16.88 -14.10
N THR A 396 19.73 17.89 -14.15
CA THR A 396 19.74 18.96 -15.17
C THR A 396 20.34 18.47 -16.46
#